data_9105a03f549c3b4dbc16108fc2066891
#
_entry.id   9105a03f549c3b4dbc16108fc2066891
#
_cell.length_a   1.000
_cell.length_b   1.000
_cell.length_c   1.000
_cell.angle_alpha   90.00
_cell.angle_beta   90.00
_cell.angle_gamma   90.00
#
_symmetry.space_group_name_H-M   'P 1'
#
loop_
_entity.id
_entity.type
_entity.pdbx_description
1 polymer ?
#
loop_
_entity_poly.entity_id
_entity_poly.type
_entity_poly.pdbx_seq_one_letter_code
_entity_poly.pdbx_strand_id
1 'polypeptide(L)'
;MALAEDADRDAWLRLTLINGLGGASIRQLLSAFGTPQQVFDAGALELRRHVAPDIASSIAAGGNAEAARKALDWLLDPANHIVTLGDDDYPQLLLQIPDPPPLLYVKGRLELLNRFAVAIVGSRNATAQGTSNAENFEHALSDAGITVVSGMALGIDAAAHRGGLAGRASSIGVVGTGLDVEIGRAHV
;
A
#
# COMPACT_ATOMS: atom_id res chain seq x y z
N MET A 1 11.92 -17.87 -14.38
CA MET A 1 11.20 -17.39 -13.18
C MET A 1 11.21 -15.87 -13.18
N ALA A 2 12.32 -15.16 -13.10
CA ALA A 2 12.36 -13.68 -13.06
C ALA A 2 11.58 -12.95 -14.16
N LEU A 3 11.66 -13.36 -15.42
CA LEU A 3 10.94 -12.71 -16.54
C LEU A 3 9.41 -12.82 -16.44
N ALA A 4 8.88 -13.87 -15.83
CA ALA A 4 7.44 -14.04 -15.62
C ALA A 4 6.96 -13.16 -14.45
N GLU A 5 7.76 -13.03 -13.40
CA GLU A 5 7.49 -12.15 -12.26
C GLU A 5 7.50 -10.67 -12.67
N ASP A 6 8.43 -10.27 -13.54
CA ASP A 6 8.51 -8.89 -14.04
C ASP A 6 7.32 -8.55 -14.96
N ALA A 7 6.87 -9.50 -15.80
CA ALA A 7 5.69 -9.33 -16.64
C ALA A 7 4.40 -9.23 -15.82
N ASP A 8 4.29 -9.99 -14.75
CA ASP A 8 3.14 -9.94 -13.84
C ASP A 8 3.10 -8.60 -13.09
N ARG A 9 4.23 -8.13 -12.57
CA ARG A 9 4.34 -6.81 -11.93
C ARG A 9 3.97 -5.66 -12.87
N ASP A 10 4.45 -5.71 -14.12
CA ASP A 10 4.07 -4.70 -15.13
C ASP A 10 2.57 -4.69 -15.37
N ALA A 11 1.95 -5.85 -15.52
CA ALA A 11 0.50 -5.96 -15.71
C ALA A 11 -0.29 -5.42 -14.50
N TRP A 12 0.11 -5.75 -13.27
CA TRP A 12 -0.49 -5.18 -12.06
C TRP A 12 -0.40 -3.66 -12.02
N LEU A 13 0.78 -3.10 -12.30
CA LEU A 13 1.00 -1.65 -12.30
C LEU A 13 0.19 -0.96 -13.39
N ARG A 14 0.21 -1.48 -14.62
CA ARG A 14 -0.55 -0.91 -15.74
C ARG A 14 -2.04 -0.88 -15.46
N LEU A 15 -2.57 -1.89 -14.79
CA LEU A 15 -3.99 -1.97 -14.43
C LEU A 15 -4.33 -1.01 -13.28
N THR A 16 -3.58 -1.07 -12.19
CA THR A 16 -3.86 -0.27 -10.97
C THR A 16 -3.65 1.23 -11.15
N LEU A 17 -2.83 1.63 -12.12
CA LEU A 17 -2.54 3.02 -12.43
C LEU A 17 -3.44 3.62 -13.53
N ILE A 18 -4.51 2.93 -13.95
CA ILE A 18 -5.53 3.51 -14.83
C ILE A 18 -6.35 4.54 -14.03
N ASN A 19 -6.37 5.78 -14.53
CA ASN A 19 -7.14 6.83 -13.90
C ASN A 19 -8.65 6.48 -13.88
N GLY A 20 -9.27 6.61 -12.72
CA GLY A 20 -10.70 6.30 -12.52
C GLY A 20 -11.02 4.83 -12.30
N LEU A 21 -10.06 3.92 -12.38
CA LEU A 21 -10.24 2.52 -12.05
C LEU A 21 -9.94 2.28 -10.56
N GLY A 22 -10.97 2.26 -9.73
CA GLY A 22 -10.85 2.07 -8.28
C GLY A 22 -10.61 0.61 -7.87
N GLY A 23 -10.15 0.41 -6.61
CA GLY A 23 -9.84 -0.91 -6.05
C GLY A 23 -10.97 -1.93 -6.17
N ALA A 24 -12.21 -1.52 -5.88
CA ALA A 24 -13.38 -2.39 -6.01
C ALA A 24 -13.57 -2.90 -7.44
N SER A 25 -13.43 -2.04 -8.45
CA SER A 25 -13.53 -2.43 -9.86
C SER A 25 -12.38 -3.33 -10.29
N ILE A 26 -11.16 -3.10 -9.79
CA ILE A 26 -10.02 -3.98 -10.05
C ILE A 26 -10.30 -5.38 -9.50
N ARG A 27 -10.75 -5.49 -8.23
CA ARG A 27 -11.09 -6.79 -7.65
C ARG A 27 -12.23 -7.49 -8.40
N GLN A 28 -13.24 -6.74 -8.87
CA GLN A 28 -14.30 -7.28 -9.71
C GLN A 28 -13.76 -7.85 -11.03
N LEU A 29 -12.87 -7.12 -11.70
CA LEU A 29 -12.20 -7.58 -12.91
C LEU A 29 -11.36 -8.83 -12.66
N LEU A 30 -10.55 -8.85 -11.59
CA LEU A 30 -9.76 -10.02 -11.22
C LEU A 30 -10.64 -11.22 -10.87
N SER A 31 -11.78 -11.00 -10.21
CA SER A 31 -12.75 -12.07 -9.93
C SER A 31 -13.37 -12.65 -11.20
N ALA A 32 -13.59 -11.83 -12.22
CA ALA A 32 -14.22 -12.24 -13.48
C ALA A 32 -13.23 -12.89 -14.45
N PHE A 33 -12.01 -12.39 -14.53
CA PHE A 33 -11.03 -12.76 -15.55
C PHE A 33 -9.80 -13.51 -15.01
N GLY A 34 -9.51 -13.43 -13.70
CA GLY A 34 -8.35 -14.05 -13.07
C GLY A 34 -7.19 -13.07 -12.83
N THR A 35 -6.15 -13.15 -13.64
CA THR A 35 -4.94 -12.32 -13.47
C THR A 35 -5.05 -10.97 -14.20
N PRO A 36 -4.24 -9.96 -13.84
CA PRO A 36 -4.18 -8.70 -14.61
C PRO A 36 -3.90 -8.91 -16.10
N GLN A 37 -3.05 -9.86 -16.45
CA GLN A 37 -2.78 -10.19 -17.85
C GLN A 37 -4.05 -10.67 -18.56
N GLN A 38 -4.83 -11.55 -17.92
CA GLN A 38 -6.10 -12.04 -18.48
C GLN A 38 -7.14 -10.90 -18.62
N VAL A 39 -7.11 -9.90 -17.73
CA VAL A 39 -7.92 -8.70 -17.88
C VAL A 39 -7.52 -7.91 -19.12
N PHE A 40 -6.22 -7.76 -19.42
CA PHE A 40 -5.75 -7.10 -20.65
C PHE A 40 -6.06 -7.91 -21.92
N ASP A 41 -6.06 -9.23 -21.83
CA ASP A 41 -6.37 -10.13 -22.95
C ASP A 41 -7.88 -10.16 -23.25
N ALA A 42 -8.73 -9.67 -22.33
CA ALA A 42 -10.16 -9.59 -22.52
C ALA A 42 -10.52 -8.50 -23.53
N GLY A 43 -11.44 -8.79 -24.43
CA GLY A 43 -11.89 -7.82 -25.44
C GLY A 43 -12.67 -6.65 -24.81
N ALA A 44 -12.59 -5.47 -25.43
CA ALA A 44 -13.25 -4.26 -24.95
C ALA A 44 -14.77 -4.44 -24.73
N LEU A 45 -15.43 -5.26 -25.54
CA LEU A 45 -16.87 -5.54 -25.41
C LEU A 45 -17.18 -6.30 -24.11
N GLU A 46 -16.32 -7.24 -23.71
CA GLU A 46 -16.48 -8.01 -22.48
C GLU A 46 -16.20 -7.15 -21.26
N LEU A 47 -15.14 -6.34 -21.31
CA LEU A 47 -14.77 -5.41 -20.24
C LEU A 47 -15.88 -4.40 -19.91
N ARG A 48 -16.64 -3.94 -20.92
CA ARG A 48 -17.79 -3.00 -20.74
C ARG A 48 -18.92 -3.56 -19.89
N ARG A 49 -18.95 -4.85 -19.62
CA ARG A 49 -19.92 -5.47 -18.71
C ARG A 49 -19.56 -5.26 -17.23
N HIS A 50 -18.30 -4.92 -16.96
CA HIS A 50 -17.75 -4.83 -15.64
C HIS A 50 -17.34 -3.40 -15.25
N VAL A 51 -16.96 -2.58 -16.23
CA VAL A 51 -16.48 -1.20 -16.01
C VAL A 51 -17.05 -0.24 -17.05
N ALA A 52 -16.95 1.06 -16.79
CA ALA A 52 -17.39 2.11 -17.70
C ALA A 52 -16.66 2.03 -19.07
N PRO A 53 -17.29 2.49 -20.17
CA PRO A 53 -16.75 2.33 -21.52
C PRO A 53 -15.37 2.96 -21.75
N ASP A 54 -15.06 4.07 -21.10
CA ASP A 54 -13.77 4.77 -21.13
C ASP A 54 -12.69 3.97 -20.42
N ILE A 55 -13.00 3.39 -19.27
CA ILE A 55 -12.12 2.48 -18.53
C ILE A 55 -11.85 1.20 -19.35
N ALA A 56 -12.91 0.59 -19.92
CA ALA A 56 -12.75 -0.59 -20.79
C ALA A 56 -11.83 -0.31 -21.98
N SER A 57 -11.96 0.89 -22.57
CA SER A 57 -11.08 1.32 -23.66
C SER A 57 -9.63 1.53 -23.21
N SER A 58 -9.44 2.09 -22.01
CA SER A 58 -8.09 2.26 -21.42
C SER A 58 -7.43 0.93 -21.13
N ILE A 59 -8.17 -0.07 -20.61
CA ILE A 59 -7.66 -1.43 -20.41
C ILE A 59 -7.28 -2.05 -21.77
N ALA A 60 -8.17 -2.00 -22.76
CA ALA A 60 -7.92 -2.56 -24.10
C ALA A 60 -6.74 -1.90 -24.83
N ALA A 61 -6.45 -0.64 -24.51
CA ALA A 61 -5.27 0.07 -25.01
C ALA A 61 -3.97 -0.31 -24.27
N GLY A 62 -4.04 -1.19 -23.27
CA GLY A 62 -2.88 -1.69 -22.52
C GLY A 62 -2.61 -0.98 -21.18
N GLY A 63 -3.57 -0.19 -20.68
CA GLY A 63 -3.43 0.48 -19.38
C GLY A 63 -2.47 1.67 -19.40
N ASN A 64 -1.92 2.01 -18.24
CA ASN A 64 -1.02 3.16 -18.08
C ASN A 64 0.45 2.74 -18.08
N ALA A 65 0.99 2.45 -19.26
CA ALA A 65 2.36 1.96 -19.42
C ALA A 65 3.45 2.98 -18.97
N GLU A 66 3.19 4.29 -19.12
CA GLU A 66 4.15 5.30 -18.68
C GLU A 66 4.26 5.36 -17.16
N ALA A 67 3.13 5.37 -16.46
CA ALA A 67 3.12 5.35 -15.00
C ALA A 67 3.68 4.02 -14.46
N ALA A 68 3.38 2.90 -15.11
CA ALA A 68 3.94 1.59 -14.75
C ALA A 68 5.46 1.58 -14.84
N ARG A 69 6.03 2.15 -15.90
CA ARG A 69 7.49 2.26 -16.05
C ARG A 69 8.12 3.07 -14.91
N LYS A 70 7.53 4.20 -14.54
CA LYS A 70 8.01 5.00 -13.40
C LYS A 70 7.99 4.21 -12.09
N ALA A 71 6.96 3.40 -11.88
CA ALA A 71 6.87 2.53 -10.71
C ALA A 71 7.89 1.39 -10.75
N LEU A 72 8.17 0.83 -11.92
CA LEU A 72 9.24 -0.17 -12.11
C LEU A 72 10.63 0.44 -11.86
N ASP A 73 10.87 1.69 -12.32
CA ASP A 73 12.11 2.40 -12.02
C ASP A 73 12.28 2.63 -10.51
N TRP A 74 11.19 2.94 -9.80
CA TRP A 74 11.19 3.07 -8.33
C TRP A 74 11.57 1.74 -7.64
N LEU A 75 11.20 0.59 -8.19
CA LEU A 75 11.54 -0.74 -7.67
C LEU A 75 13.02 -1.12 -7.86
N LEU A 76 13.83 -0.33 -8.55
CA LEU A 76 15.27 -0.57 -8.65
C LEU A 76 16.00 -0.37 -7.31
N ASP A 77 15.43 0.41 -6.39
CA ASP A 77 15.91 0.47 -5.00
C ASP A 77 15.49 -0.82 -4.27
N PRO A 78 16.44 -1.61 -3.74
CA PRO A 78 16.15 -2.88 -3.08
C PRO A 78 15.29 -2.75 -1.81
N ALA A 79 15.14 -1.55 -1.26
CA ALA A 79 14.23 -1.29 -0.15
C ALA A 79 12.76 -1.10 -0.59
N ASN A 80 12.52 -0.99 -1.89
CA ASN A 80 11.20 -0.74 -2.44
C ASN A 80 10.55 -2.02 -2.96
N HIS A 81 9.29 -2.21 -2.64
CA HIS A 81 8.54 -3.41 -2.98
C HIS A 81 7.14 -3.06 -3.43
N ILE A 82 6.56 -3.94 -4.24
CA ILE A 82 5.12 -3.98 -4.51
C ILE A 82 4.59 -5.28 -3.91
N VAL A 83 3.46 -5.19 -3.22
CA VAL A 83 2.76 -6.34 -2.65
C VAL A 83 1.32 -6.31 -3.15
N THR A 84 0.89 -7.37 -3.81
CA THR A 84 -0.44 -7.51 -4.41
C THR A 84 -1.33 -8.43 -3.58
N LEU A 85 -2.64 -8.40 -3.84
CA LEU A 85 -3.62 -9.27 -3.15
C LEU A 85 -3.30 -10.76 -3.24
N GLY A 86 -2.50 -11.19 -4.22
CA GLY A 86 -2.12 -12.59 -4.42
C GLY A 86 -0.82 -12.99 -3.74
N ASP A 87 -0.09 -12.04 -3.15
CA ASP A 87 1.21 -12.31 -2.55
C ASP A 87 1.08 -12.78 -1.10
N ASP A 88 1.94 -13.71 -0.70
CA ASP A 88 2.01 -14.21 0.69
C ASP A 88 2.36 -13.11 1.69
N ASP A 89 3.11 -12.10 1.24
CA ASP A 89 3.49 -10.93 2.04
C ASP A 89 2.34 -9.93 2.24
N TYR A 90 1.19 -10.09 1.53
CA TYR A 90 0.06 -9.17 1.70
C TYR A 90 -0.49 -9.26 3.13
N PRO A 91 -0.71 -8.11 3.82
CA PRO A 91 -1.20 -8.11 5.21
C PRO A 91 -2.55 -8.82 5.33
N GLN A 92 -2.59 -9.97 5.99
CA GLN A 92 -3.79 -10.82 6.08
C GLN A 92 -4.97 -10.10 6.77
N LEU A 93 -4.70 -9.24 7.74
CA LEU A 93 -5.74 -8.43 8.38
C LEU A 93 -6.33 -7.37 7.44
N LEU A 94 -5.55 -6.89 6.47
CA LEU A 94 -6.03 -5.92 5.49
C LEU A 94 -7.03 -6.54 4.51
N LEU A 95 -6.96 -7.85 4.25
CA LEU A 95 -7.97 -8.56 3.46
C LEU A 95 -9.36 -8.58 4.10
N GLN A 96 -9.46 -8.30 5.41
CA GLN A 96 -10.72 -8.34 6.15
C GLN A 96 -11.52 -7.03 6.05
N ILE A 97 -10.93 -5.95 5.55
CA ILE A 97 -11.67 -4.70 5.35
C ILE A 97 -12.57 -4.79 4.11
N PRO A 98 -13.67 -4.02 4.04
CA PRO A 98 -14.61 -4.07 2.91
C PRO A 98 -14.00 -3.75 1.55
N ASP A 99 -12.96 -2.93 1.51
CA ASP A 99 -12.29 -2.46 0.29
C ASP A 99 -10.76 -2.57 0.42
N PRO A 100 -10.18 -3.79 0.44
CA PRO A 100 -8.73 -3.96 0.52
C PRO A 100 -8.07 -3.42 -0.76
N PRO A 101 -6.99 -2.62 -0.65
CA PRO A 101 -6.27 -2.12 -1.81
C PRO A 101 -5.69 -3.28 -2.62
N PRO A 102 -5.86 -3.32 -3.97
CA PRO A 102 -5.37 -4.43 -4.78
C PRO A 102 -3.84 -4.51 -4.86
N LEU A 103 -3.14 -3.41 -4.54
CA LEU A 103 -1.70 -3.30 -4.58
C LEU A 103 -1.24 -2.32 -3.51
N LEU A 104 -0.14 -2.65 -2.83
CA LEU A 104 0.55 -1.82 -1.86
C LEU A 104 1.96 -1.49 -2.36
N TYR A 105 2.34 -0.22 -2.25
CA TYR A 105 3.73 0.20 -2.34
C TYR A 105 4.34 0.14 -0.95
N VAL A 106 5.44 -0.56 -0.80
CA VAL A 106 6.10 -0.75 0.49
C VAL A 106 7.56 -0.32 0.38
N LYS A 107 8.03 0.47 1.34
CA LYS A 107 9.44 0.81 1.47
C LYS A 107 9.96 0.32 2.81
N GLY A 108 10.94 -0.57 2.78
CA GLY A 108 11.56 -1.14 3.97
C GLY A 108 11.31 -2.63 4.14
N ARG A 109 10.99 -3.07 5.36
CA ARG A 109 10.98 -4.48 5.76
C ARG A 109 9.60 -5.11 5.56
N LEU A 110 9.45 -6.01 4.57
CA LEU A 110 8.19 -6.72 4.28
C LEU A 110 7.74 -7.61 5.43
N GLU A 111 8.67 -8.23 6.14
CA GLU A 111 8.36 -9.15 7.23
C GLU A 111 7.57 -8.52 8.38
N LEU A 112 7.52 -7.18 8.46
CA LEU A 112 6.71 -6.47 9.46
C LEU A 112 5.22 -6.49 9.13
N LEU A 113 4.83 -6.62 7.87
CA LEU A 113 3.44 -6.47 7.42
C LEU A 113 2.49 -7.51 8.01
N ASN A 114 2.99 -8.72 8.30
CA ASN A 114 2.22 -9.82 8.87
C ASN A 114 2.57 -10.13 10.33
N ARG A 115 3.33 -9.23 11.01
CA ARG A 115 3.58 -9.35 12.44
C ARG A 115 2.36 -8.91 13.24
N PHE A 116 2.32 -9.37 14.50
CA PHE A 116 1.34 -8.86 15.45
C PHE A 116 1.58 -7.36 15.65
N ALA A 117 0.55 -6.56 15.37
CA ALA A 117 0.65 -5.11 15.34
C ALA A 117 -0.56 -4.44 15.98
N VAL A 118 -0.35 -3.21 16.46
CA VAL A 118 -1.41 -2.35 16.97
C VAL A 118 -1.36 -0.99 16.29
N ALA A 119 -2.54 -0.50 15.88
CA ALA A 119 -2.66 0.82 15.29
C ALA A 119 -2.83 1.89 16.38
N ILE A 120 -2.01 2.93 16.33
CA ILE A 120 -2.05 4.08 17.23
C ILE A 120 -2.37 5.32 16.40
N VAL A 121 -3.41 6.03 16.81
CA VAL A 121 -3.85 7.27 16.16
C VAL A 121 -4.21 8.31 17.21
N GLY A 122 -4.05 9.58 16.88
CA GLY A 122 -4.39 10.62 17.83
C GLY A 122 -4.28 12.04 17.28
N SER A 123 -4.33 13.01 18.20
CA SER A 123 -4.32 14.42 17.84
C SER A 123 -3.02 14.85 17.17
N ARG A 124 -3.14 15.65 16.11
CA ARG A 124 -2.00 16.36 15.50
C ARG A 124 -1.42 17.43 16.41
N ASN A 125 -2.27 18.02 17.26
CA ASN A 125 -1.90 19.04 18.27
C ASN A 125 -1.97 18.41 19.67
N ALA A 126 -1.13 17.41 19.91
CA ALA A 126 -1.08 16.72 21.19
C ALA A 126 -0.43 17.59 22.27
N THR A 127 -0.87 17.43 23.53
CA THR A 127 -0.18 18.03 24.68
C THR A 127 1.18 17.38 24.88
N ALA A 128 2.10 18.06 25.54
CA ALA A 128 3.42 17.52 25.88
C ALA A 128 3.29 16.19 26.67
N GLN A 129 2.34 16.12 27.60
CA GLN A 129 2.07 14.89 28.36
C GLN A 129 1.52 13.80 27.46
N GLY A 130 0.58 14.10 26.54
CA GLY A 130 0.03 13.14 25.60
C GLY A 130 1.11 12.56 24.67
N THR A 131 2.01 13.41 24.16
CA THR A 131 3.15 13.00 23.34
C THR A 131 4.09 12.07 24.11
N SER A 132 4.46 12.44 25.36
CA SER A 132 5.32 11.61 26.21
C SER A 132 4.67 10.27 26.55
N ASN A 133 3.37 10.25 26.86
CA ASN A 133 2.62 9.04 27.16
C ASN A 133 2.59 8.10 25.94
N ALA A 134 2.31 8.64 24.74
CA ALA A 134 2.30 7.87 23.52
C ALA A 134 3.68 7.25 23.26
N GLU A 135 4.76 8.03 23.31
CA GLU A 135 6.12 7.54 23.07
C GLU A 135 6.52 6.42 24.05
N ASN A 136 6.25 6.59 25.35
CA ASN A 136 6.57 5.59 26.37
C ASN A 136 5.73 4.31 26.22
N PHE A 137 4.44 4.46 25.92
CA PHE A 137 3.54 3.32 25.74
C PHE A 137 3.92 2.51 24.51
N GLU A 138 4.22 3.18 23.40
CA GLU A 138 4.62 2.53 22.15
C GLU A 138 5.99 1.86 22.26
N HIS A 139 6.91 2.44 23.02
CA HIS A 139 8.19 1.80 23.33
C HIS A 139 7.96 0.48 24.10
N ALA A 140 7.11 0.50 25.12
CA ALA A 140 6.79 -0.71 25.89
C ALA A 140 6.11 -1.80 25.02
N LEU A 141 5.19 -1.42 24.12
CA LEU A 141 4.57 -2.36 23.18
C LEU A 141 5.61 -2.95 22.22
N SER A 142 6.46 -2.11 21.66
CA SER A 142 7.52 -2.54 20.74
C SER A 142 8.53 -3.48 21.43
N ASP A 143 8.90 -3.22 22.67
CA ASP A 143 9.75 -4.10 23.47
C ASP A 143 9.07 -5.44 23.79
N ALA A 144 7.74 -5.44 23.92
CA ALA A 144 6.94 -6.66 24.06
C ALA A 144 6.78 -7.45 22.73
N GLY A 145 7.36 -6.97 21.63
CA GLY A 145 7.30 -7.64 20.33
C GLY A 145 6.08 -7.25 19.47
N ILE A 146 5.37 -6.19 19.81
CA ILE A 146 4.20 -5.70 19.10
C ILE A 146 4.63 -4.56 18.17
N THR A 147 4.42 -4.71 16.87
CA THR A 147 4.75 -3.67 15.88
C THR A 147 3.74 -2.52 15.98
N VAL A 148 4.22 -1.30 16.03
CA VAL A 148 3.40 -0.10 16.06
C VAL A 148 3.03 0.29 14.63
N VAL A 149 1.73 0.54 14.37
CA VAL A 149 1.26 1.04 13.07
C VAL A 149 0.62 2.41 13.28
N SER A 150 1.03 3.41 12.50
CA SER A 150 0.45 4.75 12.58
C SER A 150 0.51 5.46 11.23
N GLY A 151 -0.19 6.59 11.11
CA GLY A 151 0.01 7.54 10.02
C GLY A 151 1.36 8.26 10.16
N MET A 152 1.66 9.14 9.24
CA MET A 152 2.88 9.95 9.30
C MET A 152 2.57 11.40 9.70
N ALA A 153 1.51 11.61 10.49
CA ALA A 153 1.08 12.93 10.93
C ALA A 153 1.95 13.46 12.10
N LEU A 154 1.85 14.75 12.37
CA LEU A 154 2.39 15.36 13.58
C LEU A 154 1.64 14.87 14.83
N GLY A 155 2.21 15.13 16.01
CA GLY A 155 1.57 14.85 17.30
C GLY A 155 1.69 13.40 17.74
N ILE A 156 0.57 12.73 18.01
CA ILE A 156 0.55 11.36 18.53
C ILE A 156 1.18 10.37 17.56
N ASP A 157 0.91 10.48 16.26
CA ASP A 157 1.47 9.56 15.26
C ASP A 157 3.01 9.61 15.27
N ALA A 158 3.58 10.81 15.28
CA ALA A 158 5.03 11.00 15.34
C ALA A 158 5.63 10.45 16.65
N ALA A 159 4.94 10.62 17.79
CA ALA A 159 5.35 10.07 19.07
C ALA A 159 5.31 8.53 19.07
N ALA A 160 4.23 7.95 18.51
CA ALA A 160 4.07 6.51 18.35
C ALA A 160 5.23 5.90 17.54
N HIS A 161 5.59 6.53 16.41
CA HIS A 161 6.73 6.06 15.62
C HIS A 161 8.05 6.14 16.38
N ARG A 162 8.32 7.23 17.14
CA ARG A 162 9.54 7.32 17.94
C ARG A 162 9.61 6.21 18.98
N GLY A 163 8.53 5.97 19.71
CA GLY A 163 8.42 4.89 20.68
C GLY A 163 8.61 3.51 20.04
N GLY A 164 7.87 3.23 18.97
CA GLY A 164 7.94 1.97 18.24
C GLY A 164 9.33 1.67 17.68
N LEU A 165 10.01 2.68 17.11
CA LEU A 165 11.37 2.55 16.57
C LEU A 165 12.44 2.38 17.65
N ALA A 166 12.22 2.90 18.86
CA ALA A 166 13.13 2.73 19.98
C ALA A 166 13.10 1.30 20.57
N GLY A 167 12.00 0.56 20.37
CA GLY A 167 11.87 -0.83 20.83
C GLY A 167 12.25 -1.86 19.77
N ARG A 168 11.99 -3.15 20.07
CA ARG A 168 12.45 -4.31 19.28
C ARG A 168 11.58 -4.61 18.05
N ALA A 169 10.28 -4.32 18.10
CA ALA A 169 9.33 -4.70 17.06
C ALA A 169 9.20 -3.66 15.95
N SER A 170 9.83 -2.48 16.10
CA SER A 170 9.81 -1.41 15.10
C SER A 170 8.43 -0.79 14.84
N SER A 171 8.28 -0.08 13.72
CA SER A 171 7.06 0.65 13.39
C SER A 171 6.79 0.62 11.88
N ILE A 172 5.50 0.71 11.52
CA ILE A 172 5.00 0.81 10.15
C ILE A 172 4.27 2.14 9.98
N GLY A 173 4.71 2.96 9.03
CA GLY A 173 4.00 4.15 8.60
C GLY A 173 3.03 3.84 7.46
N VAL A 174 1.75 4.19 7.60
CA VAL A 174 0.73 4.02 6.55
C VAL A 174 0.34 5.39 6.02
N VAL A 175 0.51 5.58 4.71
CA VAL A 175 0.28 6.87 4.06
C VAL A 175 -0.60 6.73 2.83
N GLY A 176 -1.37 7.75 2.52
CA GLY A 176 -2.18 7.83 1.30
C GLY A 176 -1.54 8.63 0.17
N THR A 177 -0.29 9.08 0.36
CA THR A 177 0.51 9.80 -0.65
C THR A 177 1.58 8.90 -1.24
N GLY A 178 2.24 9.34 -2.32
CA GLY A 178 3.42 8.65 -2.82
C GLY A 178 4.52 8.55 -1.74
N LEU A 179 5.26 7.44 -1.72
CA LEU A 179 6.36 7.22 -0.76
C LEU A 179 7.60 8.07 -1.04
N ASP A 180 7.62 8.80 -2.14
CA ASP A 180 8.59 9.81 -2.55
C ASP A 180 8.24 11.23 -2.01
N VAL A 181 7.04 11.40 -1.47
CA VAL A 181 6.58 12.66 -0.89
C VAL A 181 7.01 12.74 0.58
N GLU A 182 7.83 13.74 0.91
CA GLU A 182 8.23 14.00 2.29
C GLU A 182 7.01 14.45 3.12
N ILE A 183 6.52 13.56 4.00
CA ILE A 183 5.39 13.81 4.89
C ILE A 183 5.92 14.42 6.19
N GLY A 184 5.24 15.47 6.69
CA GLY A 184 5.56 16.07 8.01
C GLY A 184 6.18 17.48 7.94
N ARG A 185 6.55 17.98 6.77
CA ARG A 185 6.66 19.41 6.55
C ARG A 185 5.31 19.93 6.08
N ALA A 186 4.31 19.93 6.99
CA ALA A 186 3.11 20.69 6.76
C ALA A 186 3.54 22.14 6.49
N HIS A 187 3.04 22.69 5.40
CA HIS A 187 3.23 24.06 5.00
C HIS A 187 3.04 24.99 6.22
N VAL A 188 4.13 25.65 6.63
CA VAL A 188 4.11 26.81 7.47
C VAL A 188 3.82 28.00 6.57
#